data_fdada7edad734f6d2605889c94e04eff
#
_entry.id   fdada7edad734f6d2605889c94e04eff
#
_cell.length_a   1.000
_cell.length_b   1.000
_cell.length_c   1.000
_cell.angle_alpha   90.00
_cell.angle_beta   90.00
_cell.angle_gamma   90.00
#
_symmetry.space_group_name_H-M   'P 1'
#
loop_
_entity.id
_entity.type
_entity.pdbx_description
1 polymer ?
#
loop_
_entity_poly.entity_id
_entity_poly.type
_entity_poly.pdbx_seq_one_letter_code
_entity_poly.pdbx_strand_id
1 'polypeptide(L)'
;MNILFKVTLAVVLLCPLGSLAQEVSKEEVIFTNEDYVLNGTLVLPASPQNVPVLLFMGGIEEWGDFHPSRESFIYENLVNIFPQNGIAVMYYDPRGLGESTGRWQRATLPDFAEDAKAAIKFLKQRQEIDSSRIGIIGHGEDGWIAQIVAADNPNDLKMMVSIGGPVFDAQTLLTNQYHNEYVCAGQDSAEAYERARQKAISHENWVSIFPLTKKWRHMKLKQDFDPAEKLKHLNVPSLFVFGENDGEVYPSWSINYLHELFPGSLPSNFNIQVIPGANHYFKVADRCYDNEDISVHKNYSFRFNEVLRNWVFNKL
;
A
#
# COMPACT_ATOMS: atom_id res chain seq x y z
N MET A 1 -52.28 -60.58 36.09
CA MET A 1 -51.86 -60.49 34.70
C MET A 1 -51.31 -59.07 34.52
N ASN A 2 -50.01 -58.86 34.86
CA ASN A 2 -49.39 -57.53 34.87
C ASN A 2 -48.55 -57.38 33.60
N ILE A 3 -48.96 -56.42 32.76
CA ILE A 3 -48.23 -56.05 31.53
C ILE A 3 -47.28 -54.91 31.87
N LEU A 4 -45.98 -55.23 31.86
CA LEU A 4 -44.92 -54.22 31.97
C LEU A 4 -44.67 -53.57 30.59
N PHE A 5 -44.97 -52.28 30.49
CA PHE A 5 -44.55 -51.47 29.37
C PHE A 5 -43.09 -51.05 29.54
N LYS A 6 -42.22 -51.56 28.67
CA LYS A 6 -40.79 -51.05 28.55
C LYS A 6 -40.83 -49.79 27.69
N VAL A 7 -40.58 -48.65 28.33
CA VAL A 7 -40.32 -47.40 27.61
C VAL A 7 -38.81 -47.36 27.27
N THR A 8 -38.48 -47.48 25.98
CA THR A 8 -37.12 -47.30 25.48
C THR A 8 -36.88 -45.79 25.23
N LEU A 9 -36.09 -45.17 26.07
CA LEU A 9 -35.66 -43.79 25.92
C LEU A 9 -34.54 -43.71 24.86
N ALA A 10 -34.84 -43.19 23.67
CA ALA A 10 -33.85 -42.89 22.64
C ALA A 10 -33.17 -41.56 23.00
N VAL A 11 -31.90 -41.64 23.46
CA VAL A 11 -31.06 -40.48 23.65
C VAL A 11 -30.51 -40.07 22.27
N VAL A 12 -31.05 -39.03 21.69
CA VAL A 12 -30.51 -38.38 20.49
C VAL A 12 -29.32 -37.52 20.94
N LEU A 13 -28.12 -38.03 20.72
CA LEU A 13 -26.87 -37.24 20.85
C LEU A 13 -26.88 -36.18 19.73
N LEU A 14 -27.29 -34.97 20.05
CA LEU A 14 -27.03 -33.79 19.26
C LEU A 14 -25.51 -33.52 19.37
N CYS A 15 -24.70 -34.00 18.40
CA CYS A 15 -23.37 -33.46 18.18
C CYS A 15 -23.49 -31.97 17.86
N PRO A 16 -22.89 -31.06 18.64
CA PRO A 16 -22.77 -29.71 18.17
C PRO A 16 -21.93 -29.74 16.89
N LEU A 17 -22.53 -29.35 15.77
CA LEU A 17 -21.76 -28.93 14.57
C LEU A 17 -20.97 -27.70 15.00
N GLY A 18 -19.79 -27.93 15.57
CA GLY A 18 -18.80 -26.91 15.75
C GLY A 18 -18.51 -26.38 14.36
N SER A 19 -18.89 -25.13 14.08
CA SER A 19 -18.37 -24.38 12.96
C SER A 19 -16.84 -24.36 13.16
N LEU A 20 -16.14 -25.24 12.45
CA LEU A 20 -14.70 -25.11 12.28
C LEU A 20 -14.51 -23.76 11.59
N ALA A 21 -14.10 -22.74 12.36
CA ALA A 21 -13.64 -21.51 11.77
C ALA A 21 -12.55 -21.94 10.77
N GLN A 22 -12.80 -21.69 9.49
CA GLN A 22 -11.84 -22.01 8.44
C GLN A 22 -10.60 -21.13 8.70
N GLU A 23 -9.50 -21.73 9.12
CA GLU A 23 -8.26 -21.01 9.38
C GLU A 23 -7.61 -20.55 8.08
N VAL A 24 -7.29 -19.25 7.99
CA VAL A 24 -6.43 -18.72 6.94
C VAL A 24 -5.03 -19.30 7.11
N SER A 25 -4.35 -19.66 6.03
CA SER A 25 -2.97 -20.13 6.08
C SER A 25 -2.01 -18.98 5.78
N LYS A 26 -0.93 -18.92 6.54
CA LYS A 26 0.18 -17.99 6.32
C LYS A 26 1.42 -18.79 5.96
N GLU A 27 2.08 -18.46 4.84
CA GLU A 27 3.32 -19.09 4.43
C GLU A 27 4.38 -18.04 4.07
N GLU A 28 5.62 -18.33 4.46
CA GLU A 28 6.78 -17.60 3.98
C GLU A 28 7.09 -18.05 2.56
N VAL A 29 7.29 -17.08 1.66
CA VAL A 29 7.54 -17.33 0.24
C VAL A 29 8.84 -16.67 -0.19
N ILE A 30 9.52 -17.32 -1.13
CA ILE A 30 10.75 -16.81 -1.73
C ILE A 30 10.55 -16.78 -3.25
N PHE A 31 10.89 -15.65 -3.85
CA PHE A 31 10.92 -15.49 -5.30
C PHE A 31 12.16 -14.70 -5.72
N THR A 32 12.46 -14.68 -7.00
CA THR A 32 13.66 -14.02 -7.50
C THR A 32 13.35 -13.01 -8.59
N ASN A 33 14.11 -11.92 -8.57
CA ASN A 33 14.21 -10.98 -9.67
C ASN A 33 15.69 -10.92 -10.07
N GLU A 34 16.04 -11.52 -11.21
CA GLU A 34 17.42 -11.74 -11.65
C GLU A 34 18.27 -12.38 -10.52
N ASP A 35 19.33 -11.71 -10.06
CA ASP A 35 20.21 -12.19 -8.99
C ASP A 35 19.72 -11.87 -7.57
N TYR A 36 18.59 -11.17 -7.44
CA TYR A 36 18.03 -10.81 -6.13
C TYR A 36 17.04 -11.88 -5.66
N VAL A 37 17.23 -12.31 -4.41
CA VAL A 37 16.31 -13.19 -3.68
C VAL A 37 15.43 -12.31 -2.81
N LEU A 38 14.13 -12.42 -2.98
CA LEU A 38 13.12 -11.60 -2.29
C LEU A 38 12.27 -12.52 -1.40
N ASN A 39 12.14 -12.12 -0.15
CA ASN A 39 11.36 -12.84 0.86
C ASN A 39 10.03 -12.14 1.09
N GLY A 40 8.98 -12.90 1.24
CA GLY A 40 7.64 -12.37 1.46
C GLY A 40 6.75 -13.34 2.23
N THR A 41 5.54 -12.89 2.44
CA THR A 41 4.49 -13.67 3.10
C THR A 41 3.27 -13.71 2.20
N LEU A 42 2.74 -14.90 1.97
CA LEU A 42 1.46 -15.13 1.32
C LEU A 42 0.44 -15.63 2.33
N VAL A 43 -0.65 -14.91 2.48
CA VAL A 43 -1.78 -15.28 3.35
C VAL A 43 -2.94 -15.71 2.47
N LEU A 44 -3.30 -16.98 2.58
CA LEU A 44 -4.34 -17.61 1.77
C LEU A 44 -5.64 -17.78 2.55
N PRO A 45 -6.80 -17.62 1.89
CA PRO A 45 -8.08 -18.06 2.46
C PRO A 45 -8.05 -19.54 2.82
N ALA A 46 -8.96 -19.94 3.68
CA ALA A 46 -9.17 -21.36 3.96
C ALA A 46 -9.60 -22.11 2.68
N SER A 47 -8.95 -23.24 2.39
CA SER A 47 -9.21 -24.06 1.19
C SER A 47 -9.15 -23.25 -0.13
N PRO A 48 -8.03 -22.58 -0.45
CA PRO A 48 -7.94 -21.69 -1.59
C PRO A 48 -7.99 -22.47 -2.89
N GLN A 49 -8.91 -22.11 -3.78
CA GLN A 49 -8.99 -22.65 -5.13
C GLN A 49 -9.32 -21.50 -6.09
N ASN A 50 -8.33 -21.15 -6.94
CA ASN A 50 -8.48 -20.11 -7.94
C ASN A 50 -8.98 -18.78 -7.34
N VAL A 51 -8.33 -18.33 -6.24
CA VAL A 51 -8.71 -17.12 -5.50
C VAL A 51 -8.01 -15.88 -6.04
N PRO A 52 -8.64 -14.69 -6.00
CA PRO A 52 -7.94 -13.44 -6.29
C PRO A 52 -6.89 -13.14 -5.24
N VAL A 53 -5.92 -12.28 -5.60
CA VAL A 53 -4.84 -11.89 -4.70
C VAL A 53 -4.54 -10.40 -4.75
N LEU A 54 -4.21 -9.82 -3.59
CA LEU A 54 -3.67 -8.48 -3.42
C LEU A 54 -2.17 -8.57 -3.15
N LEU A 55 -1.36 -7.92 -3.99
CA LEU A 55 0.05 -7.67 -3.73
C LEU A 55 0.19 -6.31 -3.06
N PHE A 56 0.67 -6.28 -1.82
CA PHE A 56 0.90 -5.05 -1.06
C PHE A 56 2.38 -4.70 -0.97
N MET A 57 2.68 -3.43 -1.19
CA MET A 57 3.99 -2.80 -1.00
C MET A 57 3.82 -1.57 -0.12
N GLY A 58 4.73 -1.34 0.81
CA GLY A 58 4.68 -0.17 1.68
C GLY A 58 5.39 -0.34 3.01
N GLY A 59 5.48 0.78 3.71
CA GLY A 59 5.98 0.84 5.07
C GLY A 59 7.50 0.78 5.18
N ILE A 60 8.21 1.40 4.23
CA ILE A 60 9.67 1.58 4.27
C ILE A 60 9.96 2.98 4.76
N GLU A 61 10.87 3.08 5.73
CA GLU A 61 11.39 4.34 6.22
C GLU A 61 12.51 4.87 5.32
N GLU A 62 12.67 6.17 5.29
CA GLU A 62 13.74 6.84 4.55
C GLU A 62 15.17 6.40 4.94
N TRP A 63 15.33 5.78 6.11
CA TRP A 63 16.61 5.27 6.61
C TRP A 63 16.89 3.82 6.20
N GLY A 64 15.91 3.16 5.54
CA GLY A 64 15.99 1.79 5.09
C GLY A 64 15.69 0.78 6.17
N ASP A 65 14.79 1.12 7.06
CA ASP A 65 14.16 0.24 8.02
C ASP A 65 12.65 0.18 7.75
N PHE A 66 11.97 -0.79 8.32
CA PHE A 66 10.52 -0.82 8.26
C PHE A 66 9.91 0.18 9.23
N HIS A 67 8.89 0.88 8.78
CA HIS A 67 8.11 1.74 9.66
C HIS A 67 7.48 0.92 10.79
N PRO A 68 7.53 1.38 12.06
CA PRO A 68 6.95 0.64 13.19
C PRO A 68 5.48 0.25 13.03
N SER A 69 4.71 1.03 12.27
CA SER A 69 3.30 0.74 11.96
C SER A 69 3.11 -0.20 10.77
N ARG A 70 4.15 -0.63 10.05
CA ARG A 70 4.01 -1.47 8.84
C ARG A 70 3.25 -2.76 9.12
N GLU A 71 3.66 -3.47 10.14
CA GLU A 71 3.04 -4.75 10.49
C GLU A 71 1.57 -4.55 10.91
N SER A 72 1.29 -3.58 11.80
CA SER A 72 -0.08 -3.29 12.20
C SER A 72 -0.94 -2.82 11.02
N PHE A 73 -0.38 -2.03 10.09
CA PHE A 73 -1.08 -1.61 8.88
C PHE A 73 -1.49 -2.81 8.02
N ILE A 74 -0.54 -3.72 7.75
CA ILE A 74 -0.78 -4.92 6.95
C ILE A 74 -1.85 -5.80 7.61
N TYR A 75 -1.71 -6.07 8.92
CA TYR A 75 -2.65 -6.96 9.60
C TYR A 75 -4.04 -6.35 9.75
N GLU A 76 -4.15 -5.11 10.23
CA GLU A 76 -5.45 -4.51 10.54
C GLU A 76 -6.24 -4.09 9.30
N ASN A 77 -5.57 -3.72 8.20
CA ASN A 77 -6.25 -3.21 7.02
C ASN A 77 -6.30 -4.23 5.86
N LEU A 78 -5.48 -5.29 5.88
CA LEU A 78 -5.42 -6.25 4.78
C LEU A 78 -5.63 -7.68 5.25
N VAL A 79 -4.72 -8.23 6.09
CA VAL A 79 -4.70 -9.65 6.45
C VAL A 79 -5.93 -10.09 7.24
N ASN A 80 -6.40 -9.28 8.17
CA ASN A 80 -7.60 -9.59 8.96
C ASN A 80 -8.92 -9.40 8.19
N ILE A 81 -8.86 -8.85 6.97
CA ILE A 81 -10.05 -8.51 6.18
C ILE A 81 -10.18 -9.44 4.96
N PHE A 82 -9.18 -9.43 4.08
CA PHE A 82 -9.32 -10.02 2.75
C PHE A 82 -9.26 -11.54 2.73
N PRO A 83 -8.34 -12.24 3.43
CA PRO A 83 -8.29 -13.71 3.41
C PRO A 83 -9.54 -14.37 3.99
N GLN A 84 -10.16 -13.78 5.01
CA GLN A 84 -11.42 -14.26 5.56
C GLN A 84 -12.61 -14.12 4.59
N ASN A 85 -12.45 -13.32 3.54
CA ASN A 85 -13.44 -13.05 2.51
C ASN A 85 -13.02 -13.60 1.13
N GLY A 86 -12.12 -14.56 1.08
CA GLY A 86 -11.77 -15.29 -0.15
C GLY A 86 -10.75 -14.61 -1.06
N ILE A 87 -10.04 -13.56 -0.61
CA ILE A 87 -9.00 -12.87 -1.36
C ILE A 87 -7.66 -13.05 -0.65
N ALA A 88 -6.69 -13.66 -1.32
CA ALA A 88 -5.34 -13.80 -0.78
C ALA A 88 -4.63 -12.44 -0.65
N VAL A 89 -3.69 -12.34 0.28
CA VAL A 89 -2.82 -11.16 0.46
C VAL A 89 -1.37 -11.60 0.44
N MET A 90 -0.56 -10.99 -0.43
CA MET A 90 0.89 -11.14 -0.43
C MET A 90 1.54 -9.79 -0.12
N TYR A 91 2.57 -9.81 0.71
CA TYR A 91 3.49 -8.70 0.93
C TYR A 91 4.91 -9.25 1.02
N TYR A 92 5.91 -8.44 0.68
CA TYR A 92 7.29 -8.87 0.66
C TYR A 92 8.22 -7.79 1.22
N ASP A 93 9.44 -8.19 1.54
CA ASP A 93 10.51 -7.30 1.91
C ASP A 93 11.20 -6.81 0.63
N PRO A 94 11.22 -5.50 0.38
CA PRO A 94 11.91 -4.96 -0.78
C PRO A 94 13.40 -5.30 -0.79
N ARG A 95 14.03 -5.27 -1.96
CA ARG A 95 15.47 -5.56 -2.07
C ARG A 95 16.32 -4.78 -1.08
N GLY A 96 17.15 -5.50 -0.31
CA GLY A 96 18.06 -4.93 0.67
C GLY A 96 17.43 -4.56 2.00
N LEU A 97 16.18 -5.00 2.26
CA LEU A 97 15.48 -4.87 3.53
C LEU A 97 15.07 -6.25 4.04
N GLY A 98 14.86 -6.37 5.35
CA GLY A 98 14.47 -7.61 5.99
C GLY A 98 15.39 -8.76 5.60
N GLU A 99 14.82 -9.84 5.08
CA GLU A 99 15.55 -11.02 4.61
C GLU A 99 15.84 -11.01 3.10
N SER A 100 15.41 -9.95 2.37
CA SER A 100 15.65 -9.80 0.95
C SER A 100 17.08 -9.35 0.64
N THR A 101 17.69 -9.96 -0.38
CA THR A 101 19.04 -9.59 -0.79
C THR A 101 19.06 -8.26 -1.55
N GLY A 102 20.25 -7.68 -1.72
CA GLY A 102 20.42 -6.45 -2.48
C GLY A 102 20.78 -5.23 -1.63
N ARG A 103 20.51 -4.04 -2.18
CA ARG A 103 20.82 -2.76 -1.53
C ARG A 103 19.77 -1.72 -1.95
N TRP A 104 18.77 -1.48 -1.12
CA TRP A 104 17.69 -0.52 -1.38
C TRP A 104 18.21 0.88 -1.79
N GLN A 105 19.27 1.36 -1.13
CA GLN A 105 19.86 2.68 -1.41
C GLN A 105 20.57 2.80 -2.76
N ARG A 106 20.61 1.75 -3.56
CA ARG A 106 21.16 1.71 -4.93
C ARG A 106 20.08 1.36 -5.97
N ALA A 107 18.88 1.09 -5.53
CA ALA A 107 17.75 0.77 -6.38
C ALA A 107 16.98 2.04 -6.77
N THR A 108 16.60 2.12 -8.02
CA THR A 108 15.70 3.12 -8.56
C THR A 108 14.24 2.68 -8.38
N LEU A 109 13.28 3.59 -8.58
CA LEU A 109 11.85 3.21 -8.60
C LEU A 109 11.54 2.15 -9.67
N PRO A 110 12.09 2.23 -10.91
CA PRO A 110 11.97 1.13 -11.86
C PRO A 110 12.52 -0.21 -11.36
N ASP A 111 13.64 -0.24 -10.61
CA ASP A 111 14.17 -1.48 -10.04
C ASP A 111 13.18 -2.12 -9.05
N PHE A 112 12.55 -1.32 -8.19
CA PHE A 112 11.49 -1.80 -7.29
C PHE A 112 10.24 -2.24 -8.05
N ALA A 113 9.92 -1.59 -9.17
CA ALA A 113 8.83 -2.02 -10.04
C ALA A 113 9.11 -3.39 -10.67
N GLU A 114 10.37 -3.69 -11.05
CA GLU A 114 10.75 -5.03 -11.52
C GLU A 114 10.64 -6.08 -10.40
N ASP A 115 10.94 -5.73 -9.14
CA ASP A 115 10.71 -6.64 -8.00
C ASP A 115 9.22 -6.95 -7.83
N ALA A 116 8.35 -5.96 -7.95
CA ALA A 116 6.91 -6.16 -7.89
C ALA A 116 6.38 -7.00 -9.06
N LYS A 117 6.92 -6.82 -10.28
CA LYS A 117 6.61 -7.67 -11.44
C LYS A 117 7.05 -9.12 -11.23
N ALA A 118 8.20 -9.33 -10.59
CA ALA A 118 8.65 -10.68 -10.23
C ALA A 118 7.70 -11.33 -9.20
N ALA A 119 7.21 -10.57 -8.21
CA ALA A 119 6.18 -11.03 -7.27
C ALA A 119 4.87 -11.41 -8.00
N ILE A 120 4.41 -10.59 -8.96
CA ILE A 120 3.24 -10.90 -9.79
C ILE A 120 3.47 -12.17 -10.60
N LYS A 121 4.66 -12.34 -11.18
CA LYS A 121 5.02 -13.56 -11.93
C LYS A 121 5.01 -14.79 -11.03
N PHE A 122 5.52 -14.68 -9.81
CA PHE A 122 5.46 -15.73 -8.80
C PHE A 122 4.01 -16.10 -8.47
N LEU A 123 3.15 -15.11 -8.20
CA LEU A 123 1.73 -15.33 -7.92
C LEU A 123 1.00 -16.03 -9.07
N LYS A 124 1.30 -15.69 -10.31
CA LYS A 124 0.72 -16.34 -11.51
C LYS A 124 1.09 -17.81 -11.66
N GLN A 125 2.13 -18.27 -11.00
CA GLN A 125 2.56 -19.69 -11.03
C GLN A 125 1.93 -20.51 -9.91
N ARG A 126 1.23 -19.89 -8.97
CA ARG A 126 0.56 -20.55 -7.85
C ARG A 126 -0.77 -21.15 -8.32
N GLN A 127 -0.99 -22.43 -8.05
CA GLN A 127 -2.21 -23.14 -8.47
C GLN A 127 -3.47 -22.66 -7.77
N GLU A 128 -3.33 -22.16 -6.54
CA GLU A 128 -4.42 -21.63 -5.73
C GLU A 128 -4.85 -20.23 -6.15
N ILE A 129 -4.03 -19.49 -6.91
CA ILE A 129 -4.27 -18.10 -7.30
C ILE A 129 -4.91 -18.01 -8.69
N ASP A 130 -5.94 -17.17 -8.81
CA ASP A 130 -6.48 -16.76 -10.11
C ASP A 130 -5.57 -15.70 -10.76
N SER A 131 -4.78 -16.13 -11.72
CA SER A 131 -3.82 -15.28 -12.43
C SER A 131 -4.46 -14.09 -13.19
N SER A 132 -5.78 -14.11 -13.40
CA SER A 132 -6.53 -13.01 -14.02
C SER A 132 -7.08 -11.99 -13.03
N ARG A 133 -6.98 -12.28 -11.72
CA ARG A 133 -7.51 -11.44 -10.64
C ARG A 133 -6.43 -11.07 -9.62
N ILE A 134 -5.39 -10.37 -10.09
CA ILE A 134 -4.30 -9.84 -9.27
C ILE A 134 -4.51 -8.33 -9.13
N GLY A 135 -4.57 -7.84 -7.89
CA GLY A 135 -4.57 -6.42 -7.58
C GLY A 135 -3.23 -6.00 -6.97
N ILE A 136 -2.78 -4.76 -7.25
CA ILE A 136 -1.59 -4.17 -6.65
C ILE A 136 -1.96 -3.00 -5.75
N ILE A 137 -1.33 -2.92 -4.59
CA ILE A 137 -1.53 -1.84 -3.60
C ILE A 137 -0.16 -1.28 -3.22
N GLY A 138 0.04 0.03 -3.38
CA GLY A 138 1.22 0.75 -2.91
C GLY A 138 0.86 1.81 -1.88
N HIS A 139 1.60 1.88 -0.76
CA HIS A 139 1.45 2.91 0.27
C HIS A 139 2.64 3.87 0.28
N GLY A 140 2.38 5.17 0.39
CA GLY A 140 3.41 6.20 0.36
C GLY A 140 4.19 6.17 -0.97
N GLU A 141 5.52 6.14 -0.90
CA GLU A 141 6.40 6.07 -2.09
C GLU A 141 6.11 4.86 -2.98
N ASP A 142 5.71 3.72 -2.39
CA ASP A 142 5.33 2.54 -3.17
C ASP A 142 4.06 2.75 -4.01
N GLY A 143 3.32 3.84 -3.81
CA GLY A 143 2.28 4.31 -4.71
C GLY A 143 2.82 4.62 -6.10
N TRP A 144 4.01 5.22 -6.23
CA TRP A 144 4.69 5.40 -7.52
C TRP A 144 5.06 4.07 -8.17
N ILE A 145 5.54 3.11 -7.36
CA ILE A 145 5.88 1.78 -7.87
C ILE A 145 4.62 1.08 -8.40
N ALA A 146 3.51 1.15 -7.67
CA ALA A 146 2.23 0.61 -8.14
C ALA A 146 1.75 1.27 -9.45
N GLN A 147 1.91 2.60 -9.59
CA GLN A 147 1.60 3.33 -10.82
C GLN A 147 2.48 2.88 -11.99
N ILE A 148 3.80 2.70 -11.78
CA ILE A 148 4.73 2.19 -12.80
C ILE A 148 4.30 0.81 -13.27
N VAL A 149 4.11 -0.13 -12.33
CA VAL A 149 3.75 -1.53 -12.65
C VAL A 149 2.42 -1.59 -13.39
N ALA A 150 1.41 -0.85 -12.93
CA ALA A 150 0.08 -0.86 -13.51
C ALA A 150 0.01 -0.20 -14.91
N ALA A 151 0.82 0.83 -15.14
CA ALA A 151 0.93 1.47 -16.46
C ALA A 151 1.67 0.59 -17.47
N ASP A 152 2.76 -0.07 -17.04
CA ASP A 152 3.61 -0.87 -17.92
C ASP A 152 3.06 -2.28 -18.18
N ASN A 153 2.21 -2.82 -17.27
CA ASN A 153 1.68 -4.18 -17.35
C ASN A 153 0.16 -4.24 -17.14
N PRO A 154 -0.63 -3.51 -17.93
CA PRO A 154 -2.08 -3.40 -17.72
C PRO A 154 -2.82 -4.74 -17.88
N ASN A 155 -2.24 -5.71 -18.58
CA ASN A 155 -2.85 -7.05 -18.78
C ASN A 155 -2.58 -8.00 -17.61
N ASP A 156 -1.66 -7.67 -16.72
CA ASP A 156 -1.27 -8.51 -15.59
C ASP A 156 -2.03 -8.16 -14.31
N LEU A 157 -2.70 -7.02 -14.31
CA LEU A 157 -3.39 -6.48 -13.14
C LEU A 157 -4.88 -6.25 -13.43
N LYS A 158 -5.69 -6.60 -12.45
CA LYS A 158 -7.12 -6.32 -12.46
C LYS A 158 -7.45 -4.93 -11.93
N MET A 159 -6.59 -4.43 -11.03
CA MET A 159 -6.75 -3.13 -10.38
C MET A 159 -5.44 -2.63 -9.74
N MET A 160 -5.38 -1.32 -9.46
CA MET A 160 -4.34 -0.67 -8.69
C MET A 160 -4.94 0.20 -7.59
N VAL A 161 -4.33 0.19 -6.39
CA VAL A 161 -4.63 1.13 -5.31
C VAL A 161 -3.35 1.87 -4.91
N SER A 162 -3.42 3.20 -4.87
CA SER A 162 -2.40 4.08 -4.32
C SER A 162 -2.92 4.69 -3.01
N ILE A 163 -2.30 4.31 -1.90
CA ILE A 163 -2.70 4.71 -0.55
C ILE A 163 -1.72 5.77 -0.06
N GLY A 164 -2.15 7.03 0.06
CA GLY A 164 -1.26 8.14 0.41
C GLY A 164 -0.07 8.27 -0.56
N GLY A 165 -0.19 7.69 -1.75
CA GLY A 165 0.90 7.70 -2.74
C GLY A 165 0.90 9.00 -3.55
N PRO A 166 2.08 9.62 -3.78
CA PRO A 166 2.15 10.85 -4.54
C PRO A 166 1.80 10.63 -6.01
N VAL A 167 1.21 11.63 -6.63
CA VAL A 167 0.84 11.66 -8.06
C VAL A 167 1.62 12.72 -8.83
N PHE A 168 2.50 13.44 -8.15
CA PHE A 168 3.37 14.50 -8.68
C PHE A 168 4.85 14.09 -8.52
N ASP A 169 5.76 14.90 -9.06
CA ASP A 169 7.20 14.63 -9.06
C ASP A 169 7.85 14.68 -7.67
N ALA A 170 9.06 14.17 -7.59
CA ALA A 170 9.81 14.06 -6.33
C ALA A 170 10.13 15.42 -5.68
N GLN A 171 10.38 16.48 -6.48
CA GLN A 171 10.65 17.82 -5.94
C GLN A 171 9.38 18.40 -5.31
N THR A 172 8.24 18.19 -5.94
CA THR A 172 6.92 18.60 -5.40
C THR A 172 6.61 17.85 -4.11
N LEU A 173 6.91 16.53 -4.04
CA LEU A 173 6.77 15.76 -2.80
C LEU A 173 7.62 16.33 -1.67
N LEU A 174 8.88 16.59 -1.91
CA LEU A 174 9.78 17.16 -0.92
C LEU A 174 9.35 18.57 -0.48
N THR A 175 8.84 19.37 -1.44
CA THR A 175 8.26 20.68 -1.14
C THR A 175 7.03 20.56 -0.23
N ASN A 176 6.16 19.59 -0.51
CA ASN A 176 4.97 19.32 0.30
C ASN A 176 5.35 18.97 1.76
N GLN A 177 6.32 18.08 1.95
CA GLN A 177 6.79 17.68 3.28
C GLN A 177 7.36 18.87 4.06
N TYR A 178 8.23 19.69 3.45
CA TYR A 178 8.75 20.91 4.09
C TYR A 178 7.66 21.96 4.34
N HIS A 179 6.70 22.10 3.44
CA HIS A 179 5.56 22.98 3.65
C HIS A 179 4.78 22.57 4.90
N ASN A 180 4.50 21.28 5.07
CA ASN A 180 3.84 20.77 6.26
C ASN A 180 4.63 21.09 7.54
N GLU A 181 5.95 20.84 7.52
CA GLU A 181 6.85 21.15 8.63
C GLU A 181 6.72 22.62 9.07
N TYR A 182 6.72 23.56 8.11
CA TYR A 182 6.65 24.99 8.40
C TYR A 182 5.25 25.44 8.85
N VAL A 183 4.19 24.93 8.24
CA VAL A 183 2.81 25.22 8.66
C VAL A 183 2.58 24.70 10.07
N CYS A 184 3.05 23.51 10.40
CA CYS A 184 2.93 22.94 11.74
C CYS A 184 3.80 23.69 12.78
N ALA A 185 4.86 24.37 12.34
CA ALA A 185 5.61 25.32 13.19
C ALA A 185 4.92 26.68 13.33
N GLY A 186 3.71 26.88 12.80
CA GLY A 186 2.91 28.09 12.95
C GLY A 186 3.17 29.18 11.91
N GLN A 187 3.86 28.87 10.80
CA GLN A 187 4.08 29.82 9.71
C GLN A 187 2.82 29.99 8.85
N ASP A 188 2.66 31.17 8.26
CA ASP A 188 1.64 31.39 7.22
C ASP A 188 1.85 30.44 6.03
N SER A 189 0.76 29.91 5.48
CA SER A 189 0.83 28.89 4.44
C SER A 189 1.54 29.35 3.15
N ALA A 190 1.34 30.63 2.75
CA ALA A 190 1.99 31.14 1.54
C ALA A 190 3.49 31.37 1.74
N GLU A 191 3.89 31.91 2.90
CA GLU A 191 5.30 32.07 3.25
C GLU A 191 5.98 30.70 3.43
N ALA A 192 5.29 29.75 4.07
CA ALA A 192 5.74 28.36 4.25
C ALA A 192 6.00 27.69 2.90
N TYR A 193 5.13 27.89 1.89
CA TYR A 193 5.30 27.33 0.56
C TYR A 193 6.59 27.81 -0.13
N GLU A 194 6.80 29.12 -0.19
CA GLU A 194 8.01 29.66 -0.85
C GLU A 194 9.28 29.19 -0.16
N ARG A 195 9.29 29.17 1.17
CA ARG A 195 10.40 28.67 1.97
C ARG A 195 10.63 27.17 1.75
N ALA A 196 9.58 26.38 1.72
CA ALA A 196 9.65 24.94 1.48
C ALA A 196 10.23 24.63 0.11
N ARG A 197 9.76 25.32 -0.94
CA ARG A 197 10.26 25.18 -2.31
C ARG A 197 11.75 25.48 -2.41
N GLN A 198 12.20 26.59 -1.80
CA GLN A 198 13.62 26.93 -1.78
C GLN A 198 14.46 25.89 -1.02
N LYS A 199 13.94 25.39 0.12
CA LYS A 199 14.59 24.33 0.90
C LYS A 199 14.66 23.02 0.12
N ALA A 200 13.60 22.63 -0.60
CA ALA A 200 13.56 21.43 -1.43
C ALA A 200 14.63 21.48 -2.53
N ILE A 201 14.66 22.57 -3.31
CA ILE A 201 15.68 22.79 -4.37
C ILE A 201 17.10 22.75 -3.79
N SER A 202 17.33 23.42 -2.67
CA SER A 202 18.64 23.42 -2.01
C SER A 202 19.03 22.01 -1.55
N HIS A 203 18.08 21.27 -0.96
CA HIS A 203 18.32 19.90 -0.49
C HIS A 203 18.67 18.96 -1.66
N GLU A 204 17.91 19.00 -2.75
CA GLU A 204 18.21 18.20 -3.95
C GLU A 204 19.57 18.51 -4.56
N ASN A 205 19.94 19.78 -4.63
CA ASN A 205 21.28 20.19 -5.09
C ASN A 205 22.38 19.59 -4.22
N TRP A 206 22.22 19.63 -2.89
CA TRP A 206 23.19 19.02 -1.97
C TRP A 206 23.25 17.50 -2.11
N VAL A 207 22.10 16.85 -2.20
CA VAL A 207 21.99 15.39 -2.41
C VAL A 207 22.64 14.98 -3.74
N SER A 208 22.46 15.77 -4.80
CA SER A 208 23.05 15.49 -6.11
C SER A 208 24.57 15.53 -6.08
N ILE A 209 25.16 16.46 -5.32
CA ILE A 209 26.61 16.66 -5.26
C ILE A 209 27.25 15.72 -4.22
N PHE A 210 26.61 15.57 -3.06
CA PHE A 210 27.17 14.86 -1.91
C PHE A 210 26.21 13.81 -1.33
N PRO A 211 25.91 12.68 -2.04
CA PRO A 211 25.03 11.63 -1.55
C PRO A 211 25.72 10.78 -0.46
N LEU A 212 26.03 11.38 0.68
CA LEU A 212 26.90 10.77 1.71
C LEU A 212 26.21 9.68 2.51
N THR A 213 24.89 9.82 2.78
CA THR A 213 24.11 8.86 3.54
C THR A 213 23.39 7.87 2.63
N LYS A 214 22.91 6.75 3.19
CA LYS A 214 22.04 5.80 2.46
C LYS A 214 20.77 6.48 1.95
N LYS A 215 20.13 7.28 2.79
CA LYS A 215 18.94 8.09 2.47
C LYS A 215 19.21 9.02 1.28
N TRP A 216 20.30 9.79 1.32
CA TRP A 216 20.64 10.73 0.25
C TRP A 216 20.98 10.02 -1.07
N ARG A 217 21.57 8.83 -1.02
CA ARG A 217 21.79 8.02 -2.24
C ARG A 217 20.47 7.60 -2.89
N HIS A 218 19.52 7.14 -2.08
CA HIS A 218 18.20 6.79 -2.57
C HIS A 218 17.44 8.02 -3.08
N MET A 219 17.44 9.14 -2.35
CA MET A 219 16.86 10.40 -2.80
C MET A 219 17.42 10.85 -4.16
N LYS A 220 18.74 10.76 -4.35
CA LYS A 220 19.38 11.09 -5.63
C LYS A 220 18.85 10.23 -6.79
N LEU A 221 18.56 8.96 -6.55
CA LEU A 221 18.07 8.04 -7.59
C LEU A 221 16.62 8.30 -8.01
N LYS A 222 15.85 8.97 -7.18
CA LYS A 222 14.44 9.28 -7.44
C LYS A 222 14.15 10.76 -7.70
N GLN A 223 15.10 11.66 -7.49
CA GLN A 223 14.88 13.12 -7.55
C GLN A 223 14.32 13.63 -8.87
N ASP A 224 14.63 12.96 -9.99
CA ASP A 224 14.16 13.32 -11.32
C ASP A 224 12.90 12.52 -11.73
N PHE A 225 12.30 11.77 -10.79
CA PHE A 225 11.12 10.98 -11.09
C PHE A 225 9.86 11.84 -11.13
N ASP A 226 9.13 11.72 -12.25
CA ASP A 226 7.82 12.31 -12.46
C ASP A 226 6.84 11.20 -12.93
N PRO A 227 5.75 10.94 -12.19
CA PRO A 227 4.78 9.92 -12.56
C PRO A 227 3.86 10.32 -13.71
N ALA A 228 3.92 11.55 -14.22
CA ALA A 228 2.95 12.09 -15.21
C ALA A 228 2.74 11.16 -16.42
N GLU A 229 3.82 10.65 -17.03
CA GLU A 229 3.70 9.74 -18.17
C GLU A 229 3.11 8.38 -17.78
N LYS A 230 3.40 7.88 -16.59
CA LYS A 230 2.79 6.64 -16.10
C LYS A 230 1.29 6.81 -15.83
N LEU A 231 0.90 7.94 -15.23
CA LEU A 231 -0.52 8.27 -15.01
C LEU A 231 -1.31 8.39 -16.31
N LYS A 232 -0.73 8.99 -17.36
CA LYS A 232 -1.36 9.10 -18.68
C LYS A 232 -1.59 7.73 -19.36
N HIS A 233 -0.75 6.76 -19.05
CA HIS A 233 -0.83 5.39 -19.60
C HIS A 233 -1.51 4.38 -18.66
N LEU A 234 -2.02 4.84 -17.51
CA LEU A 234 -2.66 3.99 -16.52
C LEU A 234 -4.09 3.63 -16.97
N ASN A 235 -4.26 2.41 -17.49
CA ASN A 235 -5.52 1.95 -18.07
C ASN A 235 -6.31 0.98 -17.18
N VAL A 236 -5.73 0.48 -16.09
CA VAL A 236 -6.44 -0.39 -15.15
C VAL A 236 -7.33 0.43 -14.21
N PRO A 237 -8.43 -0.13 -13.67
CA PRO A 237 -9.18 0.51 -12.60
C PRO A 237 -8.26 0.91 -11.45
N SER A 238 -8.23 2.19 -11.11
CA SER A 238 -7.27 2.77 -10.17
C SER A 238 -7.98 3.55 -9.08
N LEU A 239 -7.64 3.25 -7.82
CA LEU A 239 -8.10 3.98 -6.64
C LEU A 239 -6.94 4.76 -6.03
N PHE A 240 -7.12 6.06 -5.91
CA PHE A 240 -6.22 6.95 -5.18
C PHE A 240 -6.90 7.34 -3.86
N VAL A 241 -6.29 6.96 -2.74
CA VAL A 241 -6.83 7.25 -1.40
C VAL A 241 -5.85 8.15 -0.66
N PHE A 242 -6.35 9.29 -0.18
CA PHE A 242 -5.58 10.26 0.58
C PHE A 242 -6.19 10.46 1.96
N GLY A 243 -5.37 10.69 2.97
CA GLY A 243 -5.83 11.14 4.27
C GLY A 243 -6.09 12.66 4.24
N GLU A 244 -7.20 13.15 4.80
CA GLU A 244 -7.47 14.60 4.89
C GLU A 244 -6.36 15.35 5.63
N ASN A 245 -5.80 14.71 6.66
CA ASN A 245 -4.72 15.23 7.50
C ASN A 245 -3.34 14.66 7.12
N ASP A 246 -3.18 14.15 5.89
CA ASP A 246 -1.90 13.67 5.40
C ASP A 246 -0.92 14.84 5.27
N GLY A 247 0.14 14.83 6.06
CA GLY A 247 1.20 15.84 6.05
C GLY A 247 2.35 15.54 5.09
N GLU A 248 2.39 14.32 4.54
CA GLU A 248 3.42 13.89 3.60
C GLU A 248 2.98 14.07 2.15
N VAL A 249 1.71 13.74 1.86
CA VAL A 249 1.12 13.85 0.52
C VAL A 249 -0.23 14.57 0.63
N TYR A 250 -0.24 15.88 0.46
CA TYR A 250 -1.45 16.68 0.59
C TYR A 250 -2.50 16.28 -0.44
N PRO A 251 -3.73 15.93 -0.01
CA PRO A 251 -4.80 15.56 -0.93
C PRO A 251 -5.16 16.69 -1.90
N SER A 252 -5.14 17.94 -1.44
CA SER A 252 -5.44 19.10 -2.30
C SER A 252 -4.42 19.28 -3.43
N TRP A 253 -3.12 19.10 -3.14
CA TRP A 253 -2.08 19.18 -4.16
C TRP A 253 -2.19 18.02 -5.15
N SER A 254 -2.44 16.82 -4.65
CA SER A 254 -2.62 15.63 -5.48
C SER A 254 -3.81 15.74 -6.43
N ILE A 255 -4.95 16.21 -5.92
CA ILE A 255 -6.17 16.38 -6.71
C ILE A 255 -5.98 17.48 -7.76
N ASN A 256 -5.40 18.61 -7.38
CA ASN A 256 -5.13 19.73 -8.32
C ASN A 256 -4.17 19.27 -9.42
N TYR A 257 -3.09 18.57 -9.09
CA TYR A 257 -2.14 18.05 -10.07
C TYR A 257 -2.82 17.09 -11.07
N LEU A 258 -3.67 16.18 -10.59
CA LEU A 258 -4.42 15.28 -11.47
C LEU A 258 -5.35 16.05 -12.41
N HIS A 259 -6.01 17.11 -11.95
CA HIS A 259 -6.84 17.97 -12.82
C HIS A 259 -6.03 18.78 -13.81
N GLU A 260 -4.82 19.21 -13.46
CA GLU A 260 -3.90 19.85 -14.40
C GLU A 260 -3.36 18.87 -15.45
N LEU A 261 -3.05 17.63 -15.03
CA LEU A 261 -2.58 16.58 -15.93
C LEU A 261 -3.66 16.09 -16.90
N PHE A 262 -4.94 16.12 -16.47
CA PHE A 262 -6.11 15.70 -17.26
C PHE A 262 -7.14 16.84 -17.39
N PRO A 263 -6.88 17.83 -18.27
CA PRO A 263 -7.79 18.96 -18.44
C PRO A 263 -9.18 18.52 -18.89
N GLY A 264 -10.21 19.03 -18.24
CA GLY A 264 -11.61 18.75 -18.54
C GLY A 264 -12.23 17.63 -17.72
N SER A 265 -11.67 16.44 -17.71
CA SER A 265 -12.17 15.34 -16.87
C SER A 265 -11.08 14.31 -16.58
N LEU A 266 -11.11 13.77 -15.37
CA LEU A 266 -10.27 12.65 -15.02
C LEU A 266 -10.64 11.41 -15.83
N PRO A 267 -9.69 10.50 -16.11
CA PRO A 267 -9.97 9.21 -16.72
C PRO A 267 -11.06 8.44 -15.97
N SER A 268 -11.98 7.81 -16.67
CA SER A 268 -13.14 7.11 -16.09
C SER A 268 -12.75 5.91 -15.21
N ASN A 269 -11.52 5.40 -15.37
CA ASN A 269 -10.95 4.34 -14.54
C ASN A 269 -10.28 4.87 -13.25
N PHE A 270 -10.18 6.19 -13.04
CA PHE A 270 -9.67 6.78 -11.81
C PHE A 270 -10.80 7.01 -10.81
N ASN A 271 -10.58 6.57 -9.58
CA ASN A 271 -11.42 6.87 -8.43
C ASN A 271 -10.55 7.54 -7.36
N ILE A 272 -10.97 8.71 -6.88
CA ILE A 272 -10.24 9.46 -5.85
C ILE A 272 -11.09 9.51 -4.60
N GLN A 273 -10.49 9.19 -3.46
CA GLN A 273 -11.13 9.25 -2.15
C GLN A 273 -10.24 10.00 -1.16
N VAL A 274 -10.82 10.94 -0.43
CA VAL A 274 -10.20 11.60 0.71
C VAL A 274 -10.87 11.09 1.98
N ILE A 275 -10.09 10.58 2.92
CA ILE A 275 -10.58 10.00 4.16
C ILE A 275 -10.56 11.06 5.27
N PRO A 276 -11.74 11.47 5.78
CA PRO A 276 -11.84 12.51 6.78
C PRO A 276 -11.05 12.18 8.05
N GLY A 277 -10.30 13.17 8.55
CA GLY A 277 -9.53 13.09 9.79
C GLY A 277 -8.38 12.08 9.80
N ALA A 278 -8.08 11.43 8.67
CA ALA A 278 -6.99 10.46 8.57
C ALA A 278 -5.67 11.13 8.20
N ASN A 279 -4.57 10.68 8.82
CA ASN A 279 -3.21 11.07 8.47
C ASN A 279 -2.62 10.19 7.35
N HIS A 280 -1.31 10.29 7.08
CA HIS A 280 -0.62 9.49 6.05
C HIS A 280 -0.74 7.97 6.25
N TYR A 281 -0.76 7.49 7.49
CA TYR A 281 -0.94 6.06 7.84
C TYR A 281 -2.41 5.67 8.01
N PHE A 282 -3.34 6.54 7.63
CA PHE A 282 -4.79 6.34 7.77
C PHE A 282 -5.26 6.12 9.20
N LYS A 283 -4.51 6.62 10.16
CA LYS A 283 -4.92 6.74 11.56
C LYS A 283 -5.65 8.06 11.78
N VAL A 284 -6.63 8.07 12.69
CA VAL A 284 -7.38 9.29 13.03
C VAL A 284 -6.49 10.18 13.89
N ALA A 285 -5.93 11.21 13.29
CA ALA A 285 -5.01 12.15 13.92
C ALA A 285 -5.00 13.50 13.20
N ASP A 286 -4.60 14.56 13.91
CA ASP A 286 -4.36 15.86 13.32
C ASP A 286 -3.10 15.84 12.43
N ARG A 287 -3.05 16.76 11.46
CA ARG A 287 -1.94 16.86 10.50
C ARG A 287 -0.58 17.11 11.15
N CYS A 288 -0.58 17.94 12.20
CA CYS A 288 0.65 18.34 12.87
C CYS A 288 1.00 17.44 14.08
N TYR A 289 0.41 16.26 14.13
CA TYR A 289 0.78 15.30 15.16
C TYR A 289 2.10 14.62 14.81
N ASP A 290 3.00 14.49 15.80
CA ASP A 290 4.31 13.89 15.57
C ASP A 290 4.17 12.41 15.20
N ASN A 291 4.77 12.03 14.07
CA ASN A 291 4.60 10.68 13.50
C ASN A 291 5.14 9.56 14.40
N GLU A 292 6.15 9.83 15.22
CA GLU A 292 6.73 8.85 16.15
C GLU A 292 5.73 8.38 17.23
N ASP A 293 4.81 9.25 17.65
CA ASP A 293 3.81 8.93 18.69
C ASP A 293 2.51 8.29 18.12
N ILE A 294 2.26 8.47 16.83
CA ILE A 294 1.03 7.99 16.15
C ILE A 294 1.01 6.48 16.01
N SER A 295 2.18 5.85 15.89
CA SER A 295 2.28 4.43 15.56
C SER A 295 1.64 3.51 16.60
N VAL A 296 1.57 3.93 17.87
CA VAL A 296 1.21 3.05 18.99
C VAL A 296 -0.20 3.29 19.54
N HIS A 297 -0.78 4.51 19.44
CA HIS A 297 -1.95 4.89 20.24
C HIS A 297 -3.19 5.34 19.47
N LYS A 298 -3.18 5.37 18.13
CA LYS A 298 -4.34 5.81 17.34
C LYS A 298 -4.92 4.68 16.51
N ASN A 299 -6.24 4.63 16.44
CA ASN A 299 -6.95 3.66 15.64
C ASN A 299 -6.91 4.04 14.16
N TYR A 300 -6.88 3.03 13.29
CA TYR A 300 -7.12 3.23 11.86
C TYR A 300 -8.52 3.78 11.61
N SER A 301 -8.64 4.60 10.59
CA SER A 301 -9.94 5.14 10.18
C SER A 301 -10.86 4.01 9.70
N PHE A 302 -12.00 3.88 10.34
CA PHE A 302 -13.05 2.95 9.89
C PHE A 302 -13.48 3.25 8.44
N ARG A 303 -13.54 4.52 8.08
CA ARG A 303 -13.90 4.95 6.72
C ARG A 303 -12.88 4.51 5.68
N PHE A 304 -11.60 4.53 6.02
CA PHE A 304 -10.55 3.99 5.15
C PHE A 304 -10.78 2.51 4.85
N ASN A 305 -10.96 1.70 5.91
CA ASN A 305 -11.22 0.27 5.77
C ASN A 305 -12.48 -0.02 4.95
N GLU A 306 -13.54 0.76 5.16
CA GLU A 306 -14.78 0.63 4.40
C GLU A 306 -14.55 0.92 2.91
N VAL A 307 -13.89 2.03 2.57
CA VAL A 307 -13.60 2.44 1.19
C VAL A 307 -12.72 1.40 0.50
N LEU A 308 -11.61 1.02 1.12
CA LEU A 308 -10.67 0.05 0.55
C LEU A 308 -11.37 -1.29 0.31
N ARG A 309 -12.03 -1.82 1.32
CA ARG A 309 -12.73 -3.10 1.25
C ARG A 309 -13.80 -3.11 0.16
N ASN A 310 -14.69 -2.12 0.16
CA ASN A 310 -15.80 -2.07 -0.79
C ASN A 310 -15.29 -1.92 -2.22
N TRP A 311 -14.23 -1.13 -2.43
CA TRP A 311 -13.67 -0.94 -3.75
C TRP A 311 -12.98 -2.22 -4.27
N VAL A 312 -12.19 -2.88 -3.44
CA VAL A 312 -11.50 -4.14 -3.78
C VAL A 312 -12.51 -5.23 -4.12
N PHE A 313 -13.53 -5.46 -3.28
CA PHE A 313 -14.54 -6.49 -3.57
C PHE A 313 -15.35 -6.24 -4.84
N ASN A 314 -15.47 -5.00 -5.27
CA ASN A 314 -16.14 -4.66 -6.52
C ASN A 314 -15.23 -4.87 -7.76
N LYS A 315 -13.92 -5.02 -7.59
CA LYS A 315 -12.95 -5.12 -8.70
C LYS A 315 -12.32 -6.52 -8.82
N LEU A 316 -12.17 -7.25 -7.72
CA LEU A 316 -11.67 -8.61 -7.67
C LEU A 316 -12.78 -9.64 -7.45
#